data_b64fe3e54ae5e929e60c702ff737d255
#
_entry.id   b64fe3e54ae5e929e60c702ff737d255
#
_cell.length_a   1.000
_cell.length_b   1.000
_cell.length_c   1.000
_cell.angle_alpha   90.00
_cell.angle_beta   90.00
_cell.angle_gamma   90.00
#
_symmetry.space_group_name_H-M   'P 1'
#
loop_
_entity.id
_entity.type
_entity.pdbx_description
1 polymer ?
#
loop_
_entity_poly.entity_id
_entity_poly.type
_entity_poly.pdbx_seq_one_letter_code
_entity_poly.pdbx_strand_id
1 'polypeptide(L)'
;MDEAVGLHRAGKLREAEKIYARIVKAAPDYFDALHIYGSLKAQSGQMGEALRLINAALKINPRSAEALVNLSNVMHALKRDQEALDCLDKALSIKPDDPLALANRGSALLSLNRPADALAAFETLLQLDPRNGEALMNRGVAKANLSRQEEALADFDAALTQLPGHPNVLYNRGNALLALNRPAEALADFDRALGAMPEHPRAWNNRGRALQQLNRYAEAVQCFDRTLALNKGDADAQSNRALSLLTLGELPEGFKAYEARWKRTGMADTRRSYSKPLWLGEFPLGNKTILLTAEQGLGDTIQFARYAPILARAGAKVVLEVQPELKTLLSGVEGVTACVARGEPLPPYDLHTPLGSLPLALKTDATNIPAGIPYLQADPARIEKWQAKLGALPGKRVAFAWAGQANHANDRNRSIDFKLLEQLLALDGISFVSIQRELRGQDGALLTFHTNVTPVGSDLNDMADTAAVLALSDLVISVDTSVVHLAGAMARPAWVMLPFAPDWRWGLTSENSAWYPQVRLFRQPSLGDWPSALAHLRAALADFAGNA
;
A
#
# COMPACT_ATOMS: atom_id res chain seq x y z
N MET A 1 55.20 -11.85 2.69
CA MET A 1 53.77 -11.77 3.13
C MET A 1 53.57 -10.62 4.10
N ASP A 2 54.36 -10.51 5.15
CA ASP A 2 54.13 -9.56 6.24
C ASP A 2 54.10 -8.08 5.80
N GLU A 3 55.03 -7.71 4.89
CA GLU A 3 55.03 -6.37 4.28
C GLU A 3 53.75 -6.09 3.50
N ALA A 4 53.25 -7.07 2.71
CA ALA A 4 52.04 -6.90 1.93
C ALA A 4 50.80 -6.80 2.85
N VAL A 5 50.75 -7.60 3.90
CA VAL A 5 49.69 -7.54 4.92
C VAL A 5 49.71 -6.21 5.67
N GLY A 6 50.92 -5.73 6.02
CA GLY A 6 51.09 -4.42 6.65
C GLY A 6 50.60 -3.26 5.78
N LEU A 7 50.94 -3.25 4.51
CA LEU A 7 50.47 -2.27 3.53
C LEU A 7 48.95 -2.35 3.30
N HIS A 8 48.39 -3.58 3.26
CA HIS A 8 46.95 -3.80 3.11
C HIS A 8 46.19 -3.23 4.31
N ARG A 9 46.64 -3.53 5.54
CA ARG A 9 46.07 -2.96 6.78
C ARG A 9 46.20 -1.46 6.86
N ALA A 10 47.26 -0.87 6.31
CA ALA A 10 47.46 0.56 6.22
C ALA A 10 46.64 1.25 5.10
N GLY A 11 45.79 0.53 4.37
CA GLY A 11 44.97 1.05 3.26
C GLY A 11 45.76 1.34 1.97
N LYS A 12 47.04 0.99 1.92
CA LYS A 12 47.91 1.17 0.74
C LYS A 12 47.69 0.03 -0.27
N LEU A 13 46.44 -0.10 -0.76
CA LEU A 13 45.96 -1.25 -1.52
C LEU A 13 46.80 -1.49 -2.81
N ARG A 14 47.19 -0.40 -3.54
CA ARG A 14 47.98 -0.54 -4.78
C ARG A 14 49.41 -1.06 -4.53
N GLU A 15 50.02 -0.71 -3.41
CA GLU A 15 51.35 -1.20 -3.04
C GLU A 15 51.27 -2.66 -2.59
N ALA A 16 50.31 -3.00 -1.73
CA ALA A 16 50.04 -4.37 -1.32
C ALA A 16 49.74 -5.30 -2.51
N GLU A 17 48.94 -4.84 -3.46
CA GLU A 17 48.58 -5.56 -4.67
C GLU A 17 49.83 -6.01 -5.48
N LYS A 18 50.78 -5.10 -5.69
CA LYS A 18 52.02 -5.43 -6.42
C LYS A 18 52.80 -6.54 -5.74
N ILE A 19 52.82 -6.55 -4.41
CA ILE A 19 53.56 -7.58 -3.66
C ILE A 19 52.80 -8.90 -3.73
N TYR A 20 51.48 -8.91 -3.47
CA TYR A 20 50.66 -10.13 -3.57
C TYR A 20 50.73 -10.74 -4.98
N ALA A 21 50.64 -9.93 -6.04
CA ALA A 21 50.79 -10.41 -7.42
C ALA A 21 52.12 -11.13 -7.67
N ARG A 22 53.24 -10.58 -7.15
CA ARG A 22 54.56 -11.22 -7.24
C ARG A 22 54.61 -12.53 -6.46
N ILE A 23 54.05 -12.56 -5.24
CA ILE A 23 54.02 -13.78 -4.42
C ILE A 23 53.23 -14.88 -5.13
N VAL A 24 52.01 -14.58 -5.59
CA VAL A 24 51.13 -15.55 -6.30
C VAL A 24 51.76 -16.01 -7.61
N LYS A 25 52.52 -15.15 -8.30
CA LYS A 25 53.27 -15.55 -9.49
C LYS A 25 54.42 -16.50 -9.16
N ALA A 26 55.12 -16.29 -8.03
CA ALA A 26 56.24 -17.13 -7.60
C ALA A 26 55.77 -18.43 -6.92
N ALA A 27 54.66 -18.40 -6.24
CA ALA A 27 54.06 -19.54 -5.50
C ALA A 27 52.55 -19.60 -5.78
N PRO A 28 52.12 -20.17 -6.93
CA PRO A 28 50.72 -20.19 -7.35
C PRO A 28 49.79 -21.02 -6.45
N ASP A 29 50.35 -21.87 -5.61
CA ASP A 29 49.68 -22.74 -4.66
C ASP A 29 49.78 -22.25 -3.20
N TYR A 30 50.25 -21.01 -2.99
CA TYR A 30 50.33 -20.46 -1.65
C TYR A 30 48.96 -19.94 -1.20
N PHE A 31 48.26 -20.72 -0.37
CA PHE A 31 46.90 -20.48 0.11
C PHE A 31 46.72 -19.05 0.64
N ASP A 32 47.53 -18.61 1.60
CA ASP A 32 47.34 -17.30 2.27
C ASP A 32 47.50 -16.13 1.28
N ALA A 33 48.44 -16.24 0.35
CA ALA A 33 48.63 -15.21 -0.65
C ALA A 33 47.45 -15.10 -1.61
N LEU A 34 46.92 -16.24 -2.09
CA LEU A 34 45.73 -16.28 -2.93
C LEU A 34 44.48 -15.76 -2.21
N HIS A 35 44.28 -16.19 -0.97
CA HIS A 35 43.11 -15.80 -0.17
C HIS A 35 43.11 -14.28 0.13
N ILE A 36 44.20 -13.75 0.69
CA ILE A 36 44.30 -12.35 1.08
C ILE A 36 44.33 -11.43 -0.16
N TYR A 37 45.02 -11.87 -1.23
CA TYR A 37 44.98 -11.13 -2.52
C TYR A 37 43.58 -11.07 -3.09
N GLY A 38 42.81 -12.19 -3.03
CA GLY A 38 41.41 -12.23 -3.42
C GLY A 38 40.55 -11.26 -2.63
N SER A 39 40.76 -11.19 -1.32
CA SER A 39 40.07 -10.23 -0.43
C SER A 39 40.41 -8.77 -0.80
N LEU A 40 41.67 -8.45 -1.09
CA LEU A 40 42.09 -7.13 -1.57
C LEU A 40 41.43 -6.78 -2.90
N LYS A 41 41.33 -7.74 -3.83
CA LYS A 41 40.66 -7.53 -5.13
C LYS A 41 39.16 -7.24 -4.93
N ALA A 42 38.49 -7.93 -3.98
CA ALA A 42 37.10 -7.65 -3.63
C ALA A 42 36.94 -6.22 -3.06
N GLN A 43 37.79 -5.78 -2.13
CA GLN A 43 37.80 -4.43 -1.60
C GLN A 43 38.03 -3.36 -2.68
N SER A 44 38.80 -3.69 -3.73
CA SER A 44 39.07 -2.82 -4.87
C SER A 44 37.98 -2.87 -5.95
N GLY A 45 36.85 -3.55 -5.70
CA GLY A 45 35.74 -3.69 -6.66
C GLY A 45 35.99 -4.67 -7.81
N GLN A 46 37.11 -5.40 -7.82
CA GLN A 46 37.49 -6.34 -8.88
C GLN A 46 36.93 -7.74 -8.59
N MET A 47 35.61 -7.86 -8.59
CA MET A 47 34.89 -9.07 -8.10
C MET A 47 35.23 -10.34 -8.90
N GLY A 48 35.46 -10.23 -10.24
CA GLY A 48 35.83 -11.37 -11.08
C GLY A 48 37.21 -11.97 -10.72
N GLU A 49 38.21 -11.11 -10.47
CA GLU A 49 39.52 -11.53 -9.98
C GLU A 49 39.48 -12.05 -8.56
N ALA A 50 38.74 -11.40 -7.69
CA ALA A 50 38.51 -11.87 -6.32
C ALA A 50 37.96 -13.31 -6.31
N LEU A 51 36.90 -13.54 -7.10
CA LEU A 51 36.28 -14.86 -7.27
C LEU A 51 37.31 -15.92 -7.73
N ARG A 52 38.12 -15.59 -8.74
CA ARG A 52 39.15 -16.50 -9.27
C ARG A 52 40.18 -16.87 -8.19
N LEU A 53 40.70 -15.87 -7.48
CA LEU A 53 41.75 -16.05 -6.47
C LEU A 53 41.26 -16.81 -5.23
N ILE A 54 40.09 -16.45 -4.71
CA ILE A 54 39.54 -17.13 -3.52
C ILE A 54 39.16 -18.59 -3.87
N ASN A 55 38.60 -18.85 -5.05
CA ASN A 55 38.35 -20.22 -5.50
C ASN A 55 39.67 -21.02 -5.69
N ALA A 56 40.75 -20.39 -6.16
CA ALA A 56 42.05 -21.06 -6.22
C ALA A 56 42.57 -21.39 -4.81
N ALA A 57 42.44 -20.49 -3.84
CA ALA A 57 42.78 -20.77 -2.45
C ALA A 57 41.94 -21.94 -1.88
N LEU A 58 40.62 -21.95 -2.11
CA LEU A 58 39.72 -23.02 -1.63
C LEU A 58 39.96 -24.38 -2.29
N LYS A 59 40.59 -24.43 -3.48
CA LYS A 59 41.05 -25.70 -4.04
C LYS A 59 42.22 -26.30 -3.26
N ILE A 60 43.05 -25.45 -2.63
CA ILE A 60 44.18 -25.87 -1.81
C ILE A 60 43.70 -26.21 -0.40
N ASN A 61 42.89 -25.35 0.22
CA ASN A 61 42.29 -25.62 1.52
C ASN A 61 40.76 -25.42 1.48
N PRO A 62 39.98 -26.49 1.15
CA PRO A 62 38.53 -26.45 1.07
C PRO A 62 37.82 -26.22 2.42
N ARG A 63 38.53 -26.39 3.54
CA ARG A 63 37.97 -26.24 4.90
C ARG A 63 38.37 -24.93 5.57
N SER A 64 38.76 -23.90 4.83
CA SER A 64 38.98 -22.59 5.37
C SER A 64 37.65 -21.85 5.53
N ALA A 65 37.12 -21.77 6.77
CA ALA A 65 35.91 -21.01 7.05
C ALA A 65 36.03 -19.54 6.64
N GLU A 66 37.19 -18.90 6.91
CA GLU A 66 37.47 -17.52 6.54
C GLU A 66 37.43 -17.28 5.02
N ALA A 67 38.05 -18.17 4.25
CA ALA A 67 38.00 -18.05 2.77
C ALA A 67 36.58 -18.26 2.22
N LEU A 68 35.78 -19.14 2.83
CA LEU A 68 34.38 -19.34 2.47
C LEU A 68 33.52 -18.10 2.78
N VAL A 69 33.75 -17.46 3.93
CA VAL A 69 33.08 -16.19 4.29
C VAL A 69 33.46 -15.07 3.29
N ASN A 70 34.75 -14.96 2.94
CA ASN A 70 35.18 -13.97 1.95
C ASN A 70 34.62 -14.24 0.56
N LEU A 71 34.50 -15.53 0.18
CA LEU A 71 33.82 -15.92 -1.06
C LEU A 71 32.32 -15.51 -1.03
N SER A 72 31.65 -15.71 0.09
CA SER A 72 30.24 -15.33 0.24
C SER A 72 30.03 -13.83 0.04
N ASN A 73 30.94 -12.99 0.56
CA ASN A 73 30.89 -11.54 0.35
C ASN A 73 31.02 -11.16 -1.14
N VAL A 74 31.90 -11.84 -1.86
CA VAL A 74 32.05 -11.66 -3.31
C VAL A 74 30.79 -12.09 -4.06
N MET A 75 30.20 -13.25 -3.68
CA MET A 75 28.97 -13.74 -4.29
C MET A 75 27.79 -12.79 -4.03
N HIS A 76 27.65 -12.29 -2.79
CA HIS A 76 26.62 -11.32 -2.45
C HIS A 76 26.75 -10.00 -3.25
N ALA A 77 27.98 -9.48 -3.39
CA ALA A 77 28.27 -8.30 -4.21
C ALA A 77 27.91 -8.52 -5.69
N LEU A 78 28.03 -9.76 -6.18
CA LEU A 78 27.62 -10.18 -7.52
C LEU A 78 26.12 -10.51 -7.64
N LYS A 79 25.32 -10.31 -6.58
CA LYS A 79 23.88 -10.67 -6.51
C LYS A 79 23.61 -12.16 -6.66
N ARG A 80 24.56 -13.00 -6.28
CA ARG A 80 24.48 -14.47 -6.27
C ARG A 80 24.22 -14.96 -4.85
N ASP A 81 23.11 -14.49 -4.24
CA ASP A 81 22.84 -14.65 -2.81
C ASP A 81 22.66 -16.11 -2.39
N GLN A 82 22.13 -16.99 -3.26
CA GLN A 82 22.04 -18.42 -2.95
C GLN A 82 23.43 -19.06 -2.83
N GLU A 83 24.34 -18.75 -3.72
CA GLU A 83 25.71 -19.29 -3.67
C GLU A 83 26.49 -18.69 -2.48
N ALA A 84 26.21 -17.41 -2.13
CA ALA A 84 26.72 -16.85 -0.88
C ALA A 84 26.25 -17.66 0.35
N LEU A 85 24.96 -17.99 0.40
CA LEU A 85 24.39 -18.81 1.47
C LEU A 85 25.05 -20.20 1.54
N ASP A 86 25.24 -20.86 0.41
CA ASP A 86 25.89 -22.17 0.34
C ASP A 86 27.35 -22.15 0.87
N CYS A 87 28.07 -21.03 0.62
CA CYS A 87 29.42 -20.83 1.17
C CYS A 87 29.37 -20.63 2.69
N LEU A 88 28.38 -19.87 3.19
CA LEU A 88 28.21 -19.57 4.61
C LEU A 88 27.78 -20.81 5.40
N ASP A 89 26.89 -21.63 4.84
CA ASP A 89 26.51 -22.91 5.47
C ASP A 89 27.70 -23.85 5.59
N LYS A 90 28.59 -23.90 4.58
CA LYS A 90 29.87 -24.63 4.67
C LYS A 90 30.81 -24.02 5.72
N ALA A 91 30.94 -22.69 5.77
CA ALA A 91 31.77 -22.03 6.77
C ALA A 91 31.30 -22.36 8.19
N LEU A 92 29.99 -22.28 8.45
CA LEU A 92 29.37 -22.60 9.74
C LEU A 92 29.40 -24.10 10.08
N SER A 93 29.47 -24.99 9.10
CA SER A 93 29.71 -26.41 9.35
C SER A 93 31.14 -26.67 9.88
N ILE A 94 32.09 -25.77 9.60
CA ILE A 94 33.49 -25.85 10.09
C ILE A 94 33.63 -25.08 11.40
N LYS A 95 33.04 -23.91 11.50
CA LYS A 95 33.06 -23.05 12.69
C LYS A 95 31.65 -22.53 12.99
N PRO A 96 30.84 -23.26 13.79
CA PRO A 96 29.42 -22.97 14.02
C PRO A 96 29.14 -21.63 14.71
N ASP A 97 30.09 -21.12 15.47
CA ASP A 97 30.02 -19.90 16.27
C ASP A 97 30.78 -18.72 15.64
N ASP A 98 31.03 -18.74 14.32
CA ASP A 98 31.67 -17.62 13.64
C ASP A 98 30.71 -16.43 13.51
N PRO A 99 30.93 -15.30 14.23
CA PRO A 99 29.99 -14.20 14.23
C PRO A 99 29.81 -13.53 12.87
N LEU A 100 30.88 -13.48 12.05
CA LEU A 100 30.84 -12.87 10.73
C LEU A 100 30.06 -13.75 9.74
N ALA A 101 30.27 -15.07 9.81
CA ALA A 101 29.52 -16.01 9.01
C ALA A 101 28.02 -15.99 9.35
N LEU A 102 27.65 -15.91 10.64
CA LEU A 102 26.27 -15.79 11.10
C LEU A 102 25.61 -14.47 10.64
N ALA A 103 26.32 -13.34 10.76
CA ALA A 103 25.83 -12.05 10.30
C ALA A 103 25.57 -12.04 8.78
N ASN A 104 26.53 -12.54 8.00
CA ASN A 104 26.43 -12.60 6.56
C ASN A 104 25.34 -13.59 6.10
N ARG A 105 25.21 -14.73 6.80
CA ARG A 105 24.13 -15.71 6.55
C ARG A 105 22.75 -15.08 6.75
N GLY A 106 22.54 -14.38 7.85
CA GLY A 106 21.29 -13.64 8.10
C GLY A 106 21.00 -12.63 7.00
N SER A 107 22.01 -11.87 6.58
CA SER A 107 21.88 -10.86 5.52
C SER A 107 21.55 -11.49 4.15
N ALA A 108 22.22 -12.58 3.77
CA ALA A 108 21.93 -13.33 2.55
C ALA A 108 20.50 -13.91 2.55
N LEU A 109 20.05 -14.43 3.69
CA LEU A 109 18.69 -14.95 3.88
C LEU A 109 17.63 -13.86 3.76
N LEU A 110 17.89 -12.65 4.28
CA LEU A 110 17.00 -11.48 4.05
C LEU A 110 16.92 -11.13 2.56
N SER A 111 18.05 -11.12 1.86
CA SER A 111 18.08 -10.84 0.41
C SER A 111 17.32 -11.89 -0.40
N LEU A 112 17.32 -13.15 0.06
CA LEU A 112 16.56 -14.27 -0.51
C LEU A 112 15.08 -14.31 -0.07
N ASN A 113 14.60 -13.30 0.64
CA ASN A 113 13.23 -13.23 1.20
C ASN A 113 12.90 -14.45 2.11
N ARG A 114 13.87 -14.86 2.94
CA ARG A 114 13.75 -15.93 3.93
C ARG A 114 13.89 -15.38 5.36
N PRO A 115 12.98 -14.52 5.83
CA PRO A 115 13.13 -13.78 7.08
C PRO A 115 13.09 -14.68 8.34
N ALA A 116 12.40 -15.81 8.30
CA ALA A 116 12.37 -16.74 9.43
C ALA A 116 13.75 -17.40 9.68
N ASP A 117 14.42 -17.81 8.62
CA ASP A 117 15.76 -18.39 8.71
C ASP A 117 16.81 -17.31 9.07
N ALA A 118 16.64 -16.10 8.57
CA ALA A 118 17.49 -14.95 8.93
C ALA A 118 17.37 -14.62 10.42
N LEU A 119 16.14 -14.64 10.97
CA LEU A 119 15.88 -14.44 12.40
C LEU A 119 16.68 -15.43 13.25
N ALA A 120 16.64 -16.72 12.92
CA ALA A 120 17.39 -17.74 13.65
C ALA A 120 18.92 -17.51 13.62
N ALA A 121 19.47 -17.07 12.47
CA ALA A 121 20.89 -16.75 12.36
C ALA A 121 21.30 -15.56 13.25
N PHE A 122 20.48 -14.47 13.26
CA PHE A 122 20.76 -13.33 14.12
C PHE A 122 20.51 -13.63 15.61
N GLU A 123 19.55 -14.48 15.95
CA GLU A 123 19.38 -14.96 17.34
C GLU A 123 20.61 -15.70 17.83
N THR A 124 21.17 -16.61 17.01
CA THR A 124 22.43 -17.29 17.35
C THR A 124 23.59 -16.30 17.54
N LEU A 125 23.72 -15.33 16.63
CA LEU A 125 24.75 -14.30 16.75
C LEU A 125 24.60 -13.48 18.04
N LEU A 126 23.37 -13.11 18.41
CA LEU A 126 23.08 -12.31 19.61
C LEU A 126 23.19 -13.12 20.92
N GLN A 127 23.18 -14.46 20.86
CA GLN A 127 23.60 -15.29 22.01
C GLN A 127 25.11 -15.20 22.26
N LEU A 128 25.91 -15.01 21.20
CA LEU A 128 27.37 -14.84 21.32
C LEU A 128 27.74 -13.39 21.68
N ASP A 129 27.06 -12.43 21.08
CA ASP A 129 27.29 -10.99 21.33
C ASP A 129 25.95 -10.26 21.48
N PRO A 130 25.37 -10.18 22.70
CA PRO A 130 24.07 -9.55 22.95
C PRO A 130 24.03 -8.03 22.69
N ARG A 131 25.19 -7.38 22.54
CA ARG A 131 25.29 -5.93 22.29
C ARG A 131 25.63 -5.60 20.84
N ASN A 132 25.60 -6.55 19.95
CA ASN A 132 25.87 -6.32 18.54
C ASN A 132 24.74 -5.47 17.91
N GLY A 133 24.99 -4.17 17.75
CA GLY A 133 23.99 -3.22 17.25
C GLY A 133 23.53 -3.51 15.83
N GLU A 134 24.42 -4.00 14.95
CA GLU A 134 24.08 -4.37 13.58
C GLU A 134 23.23 -5.66 13.56
N ALA A 135 23.55 -6.63 14.39
CA ALA A 135 22.76 -7.86 14.52
C ALA A 135 21.36 -7.57 15.08
N LEU A 136 21.25 -6.68 16.09
CA LEU A 136 19.97 -6.19 16.60
C LEU A 136 19.15 -5.52 15.50
N MET A 137 19.76 -4.60 14.74
CA MET A 137 19.09 -3.93 13.61
C MET A 137 18.57 -4.96 12.59
N ASN A 138 19.41 -5.89 12.17
CA ASN A 138 19.05 -6.87 11.14
C ASN A 138 18.01 -7.90 11.65
N ARG A 139 18.06 -8.26 12.94
CA ARG A 139 17.01 -9.06 13.58
C ARG A 139 15.67 -8.32 13.59
N GLY A 140 15.69 -7.02 13.89
CA GLY A 140 14.53 -6.14 13.78
C GLY A 140 13.95 -6.13 12.35
N VAL A 141 14.81 -6.04 11.33
CA VAL A 141 14.37 -6.14 9.92
C VAL A 141 13.73 -7.51 9.63
N ALA A 142 14.32 -8.61 10.10
CA ALA A 142 13.74 -9.95 9.93
C ALA A 142 12.35 -10.05 10.58
N LYS A 143 12.20 -9.55 11.81
CA LYS A 143 10.92 -9.52 12.52
C LYS A 143 9.88 -8.64 11.80
N ALA A 144 10.29 -7.46 11.32
CA ALA A 144 9.41 -6.57 10.55
C ALA A 144 8.88 -7.25 9.28
N ASN A 145 9.73 -7.99 8.55
CA ASN A 145 9.34 -8.77 7.37
C ASN A 145 8.39 -9.93 7.71
N LEU A 146 8.40 -10.41 8.96
CA LEU A 146 7.46 -11.39 9.51
C LEU A 146 6.19 -10.74 10.10
N SER A 147 5.97 -9.45 9.87
CA SER A 147 4.84 -8.66 10.42
C SER A 147 4.84 -8.57 11.96
N ARG A 148 5.98 -8.78 12.64
CA ARG A 148 6.17 -8.69 14.10
C ARG A 148 6.69 -7.30 14.47
N GLN A 149 5.90 -6.27 14.20
CA GLN A 149 6.36 -4.86 14.21
C GLN A 149 6.76 -4.34 15.60
N GLU A 150 6.03 -4.70 16.65
CA GLU A 150 6.35 -4.29 18.03
C GLU A 150 7.69 -4.89 18.49
N GLU A 151 7.93 -6.16 18.14
CA GLU A 151 9.20 -6.81 18.47
C GLU A 151 10.37 -6.25 17.64
N ALA A 152 10.10 -5.88 16.39
CA ALA A 152 11.09 -5.20 15.56
C ALA A 152 11.46 -3.82 16.15
N LEU A 153 10.47 -3.07 16.64
CA LEU A 153 10.68 -1.77 17.29
C LEU A 153 11.58 -1.90 18.52
N ALA A 154 11.35 -2.91 19.36
CA ALA A 154 12.21 -3.17 20.52
C ALA A 154 13.67 -3.47 20.13
N ASP A 155 13.88 -4.23 19.05
CA ASP A 155 15.22 -4.51 18.53
C ASP A 155 15.89 -3.23 17.96
N PHE A 156 15.15 -2.37 17.26
CA PHE A 156 15.69 -1.10 16.77
C PHE A 156 16.03 -0.13 17.92
N ASP A 157 15.23 -0.08 18.98
CA ASP A 157 15.52 0.71 20.17
C ASP A 157 16.81 0.22 20.86
N ALA A 158 16.96 -1.11 20.98
CA ALA A 158 18.20 -1.71 21.50
C ALA A 158 19.40 -1.42 20.59
N ALA A 159 19.20 -1.49 19.26
CA ALA A 159 20.26 -1.15 18.29
C ALA A 159 20.68 0.31 18.40
N LEU A 160 19.76 1.27 18.58
CA LEU A 160 20.07 2.70 18.76
C LEU A 160 20.82 2.98 20.07
N THR A 161 20.66 2.14 21.07
CA THR A 161 21.47 2.24 22.30
C THR A 161 22.94 1.91 22.03
N GLN A 162 23.22 0.96 21.13
CA GLN A 162 24.58 0.57 20.73
C GLN A 162 25.14 1.43 19.60
N LEU A 163 24.28 1.91 18.72
CA LEU A 163 24.61 2.71 17.53
C LEU A 163 23.82 4.04 17.54
N PRO A 164 24.14 4.99 18.43
CA PRO A 164 23.37 6.21 18.57
C PRO A 164 23.31 7.01 17.27
N GLY A 165 22.09 7.34 16.83
CA GLY A 165 21.87 8.14 15.64
C GLY A 165 22.15 7.42 14.30
N HIS A 166 22.38 6.10 14.31
CA HIS A 166 22.68 5.37 13.08
C HIS A 166 21.53 5.46 12.09
N PRO A 167 21.75 5.99 10.87
CA PRO A 167 20.67 6.40 9.97
C PRO A 167 19.84 5.24 9.45
N ASN A 168 20.45 4.07 9.20
CA ASN A 168 19.69 2.89 8.75
C ASN A 168 18.81 2.33 9.87
N VAL A 169 19.25 2.40 11.13
CA VAL A 169 18.41 1.98 12.26
C VAL A 169 17.21 2.90 12.40
N LEU A 170 17.42 4.23 12.35
CA LEU A 170 16.35 5.23 12.37
C LEU A 170 15.38 5.02 11.20
N TYR A 171 15.87 4.82 9.99
CA TYR A 171 15.05 4.53 8.83
C TYR A 171 14.16 3.28 9.01
N ASN A 172 14.75 2.19 9.50
CA ASN A 172 14.02 0.94 9.72
C ASN A 172 13.02 1.05 10.88
N ARG A 173 13.40 1.76 11.96
CA ARG A 173 12.49 2.07 13.08
C ARG A 173 11.31 2.92 12.61
N GLY A 174 11.57 3.96 11.82
CA GLY A 174 10.52 4.77 11.21
C GLY A 174 9.54 3.95 10.35
N ASN A 175 10.03 2.96 9.62
CA ASN A 175 9.16 2.05 8.87
C ASN A 175 8.28 1.19 9.79
N ALA A 176 8.83 0.65 10.86
CA ALA A 176 8.07 -0.12 11.85
C ALA A 176 7.02 0.76 12.55
N LEU A 177 7.37 2.00 12.89
CA LEU A 177 6.45 2.98 13.47
C LEU A 177 5.30 3.33 12.53
N LEU A 178 5.56 3.51 11.22
CA LEU A 178 4.49 3.69 10.23
C LEU A 178 3.55 2.47 10.16
N ALA A 179 4.13 1.27 10.19
CA ALA A 179 3.34 0.04 10.19
C ALA A 179 2.49 -0.09 11.47
N LEU A 180 2.94 0.47 12.59
CA LEU A 180 2.22 0.55 13.86
C LEU A 180 1.27 1.76 13.97
N ASN A 181 1.07 2.54 12.89
CA ASN A 181 0.25 3.75 12.87
C ASN A 181 0.73 4.84 13.84
N ARG A 182 2.05 5.00 13.97
CA ARG A 182 2.73 6.01 14.80
C ARG A 182 3.49 7.02 13.91
N PRO A 183 2.78 7.77 13.03
CA PRO A 183 3.43 8.56 11.98
C PRO A 183 4.24 9.76 12.50
N ALA A 184 3.89 10.33 13.64
CA ALA A 184 4.62 11.45 14.22
C ALA A 184 6.04 11.03 14.67
N GLU A 185 6.15 9.87 15.30
CA GLU A 185 7.44 9.32 15.71
C GLU A 185 8.26 8.85 14.52
N ALA A 186 7.59 8.22 13.53
CA ALA A 186 8.23 7.85 12.29
C ALA A 186 8.80 9.06 11.53
N LEU A 187 8.08 10.17 11.49
CA LEU A 187 8.54 11.43 10.88
C LEU A 187 9.82 11.93 11.54
N ALA A 188 9.86 11.94 12.87
CA ALA A 188 11.06 12.37 13.63
C ALA A 188 12.28 11.48 13.32
N ASP A 189 12.07 10.17 13.18
CA ASP A 189 13.14 9.23 12.82
C ASP A 189 13.62 9.44 11.38
N PHE A 190 12.72 9.64 10.42
CA PHE A 190 13.11 9.95 9.04
C PHE A 190 13.83 11.28 8.93
N ASP A 191 13.43 12.32 9.69
CA ASP A 191 14.11 13.61 9.74
C ASP A 191 15.56 13.44 10.20
N ARG A 192 15.80 12.67 11.27
CA ARG A 192 17.13 12.35 11.78
C ARG A 192 17.96 11.52 10.79
N ALA A 193 17.35 10.50 10.19
CA ALA A 193 18.02 9.67 9.18
C ALA A 193 18.44 10.49 7.95
N LEU A 194 17.57 11.37 7.46
CA LEU A 194 17.84 12.25 6.32
C LEU A 194 18.85 13.35 6.64
N GLY A 195 18.96 13.77 7.90
CA GLY A 195 20.04 14.65 8.34
C GLY A 195 21.44 14.03 8.12
N ALA A 196 21.57 12.72 8.29
CA ALA A 196 22.81 11.99 8.06
C ALA A 196 22.96 11.48 6.60
N MET A 197 21.85 11.17 5.94
CA MET A 197 21.81 10.64 4.56
C MET A 197 20.82 11.43 3.69
N PRO A 198 21.13 12.66 3.28
CA PRO A 198 20.21 13.55 2.57
C PRO A 198 19.85 13.05 1.15
N GLU A 199 20.63 12.14 0.59
CA GLU A 199 20.41 11.56 -0.75
C GLU A 199 19.82 10.14 -0.69
N HIS A 200 18.98 9.84 0.33
CA HIS A 200 18.32 8.54 0.46
C HIS A 200 16.87 8.59 -0.05
N PRO A 201 16.57 8.14 -1.30
CA PRO A 201 15.25 8.34 -1.91
C PRO A 201 14.13 7.64 -1.15
N ARG A 202 14.38 6.42 -0.65
CA ARG A 202 13.36 5.68 0.12
C ARG A 202 12.99 6.37 1.44
N ALA A 203 13.96 7.02 2.11
CA ALA A 203 13.67 7.76 3.33
C ALA A 203 12.81 9.01 3.05
N TRP A 204 13.08 9.73 1.96
CA TRP A 204 12.23 10.82 1.49
C TRP A 204 10.80 10.34 1.18
N ASN A 205 10.65 9.25 0.43
CA ASN A 205 9.33 8.68 0.13
C ASN A 205 8.57 8.31 1.41
N ASN A 206 9.22 7.65 2.37
CA ASN A 206 8.55 7.21 3.59
C ASN A 206 8.26 8.37 4.56
N ARG A 207 9.12 9.40 4.57
CA ARG A 207 8.83 10.69 5.21
C ARG A 207 7.55 11.31 4.64
N GLY A 208 7.40 11.34 3.31
CA GLY A 208 6.18 11.80 2.64
C GLY A 208 4.94 11.01 3.05
N ARG A 209 5.06 9.69 3.17
CA ARG A 209 3.97 8.82 3.66
C ARG A 209 3.58 9.11 5.11
N ALA A 210 4.57 9.37 5.98
CA ALA A 210 4.29 9.79 7.36
C ALA A 210 3.53 11.13 7.39
N LEU A 211 3.92 12.08 6.56
CA LEU A 211 3.26 13.37 6.42
C LEU A 211 1.83 13.24 5.87
N GLN A 212 1.57 12.34 4.92
CA GLN A 212 0.20 12.03 4.45
C GLN A 212 -0.68 11.53 5.60
N GLN A 213 -0.17 10.61 6.43
CA GLN A 213 -0.92 10.11 7.61
C GLN A 213 -1.18 11.20 8.66
N LEU A 214 -0.41 12.28 8.64
CA LEU A 214 -0.56 13.46 9.50
C LEU A 214 -1.34 14.61 8.83
N ASN A 215 -2.00 14.37 7.70
CA ASN A 215 -2.70 15.39 6.90
C ASN A 215 -1.83 16.56 6.39
N ARG A 216 -0.49 16.38 6.35
CA ARG A 216 0.47 17.38 5.88
C ARG A 216 0.82 17.14 4.41
N TYR A 217 -0.19 17.12 3.54
CA TYR A 217 -0.06 16.70 2.14
C TYR A 217 0.84 17.63 1.31
N ALA A 218 0.84 18.94 1.55
CA ALA A 218 1.73 19.87 0.84
C ALA A 218 3.22 19.56 1.08
N GLU A 219 3.58 19.23 2.31
CA GLU A 219 4.94 18.81 2.65
C GLU A 219 5.25 17.41 2.13
N ALA A 220 4.25 16.53 2.09
CA ALA A 220 4.39 15.21 1.49
C ALA A 220 4.75 15.31 -0.01
N VAL A 221 4.09 16.21 -0.77
CA VAL A 221 4.43 16.48 -2.19
C VAL A 221 5.90 16.87 -2.33
N GLN A 222 6.41 17.76 -1.49
CA GLN A 222 7.84 18.15 -1.52
C GLN A 222 8.77 16.95 -1.30
N CYS A 223 8.41 16.03 -0.39
CA CYS A 223 9.19 14.82 -0.14
C CYS A 223 9.20 13.90 -1.36
N PHE A 224 8.05 13.70 -2.01
CA PHE A 224 7.96 12.90 -3.22
C PHE A 224 8.69 13.56 -4.39
N ASP A 225 8.65 14.89 -4.53
CA ASP A 225 9.45 15.63 -5.52
C ASP A 225 10.95 15.43 -5.28
N ARG A 226 11.41 15.43 -4.02
CA ARG A 226 12.81 15.13 -3.69
C ARG A 226 13.15 13.67 -4.03
N THR A 227 12.27 12.72 -3.72
CA THR A 227 12.44 11.31 -4.12
C THR A 227 12.62 11.20 -5.63
N LEU A 228 11.75 11.85 -6.41
CA LEU A 228 11.78 11.80 -7.88
C LEU A 228 12.98 12.54 -8.49
N ALA A 229 13.49 13.56 -7.82
CA ALA A 229 14.76 14.19 -8.22
C ALA A 229 15.94 13.23 -8.08
N LEU A 230 15.95 12.40 -7.04
CA LEU A 230 16.98 11.39 -6.78
C LEU A 230 16.77 10.09 -7.61
N ASN A 231 15.52 9.71 -7.82
CA ASN A 231 15.11 8.51 -8.57
C ASN A 231 13.86 8.80 -9.43
N LYS A 232 14.06 9.26 -10.66
CA LYS A 232 12.96 9.64 -11.59
C LYS A 232 11.98 8.50 -11.88
N GLY A 233 12.43 7.24 -11.76
CA GLY A 233 11.65 6.04 -12.06
C GLY A 233 10.84 5.49 -10.88
N ASP A 234 10.84 6.14 -9.71
CA ASP A 234 10.16 5.65 -8.51
C ASP A 234 8.63 5.73 -8.68
N ALA A 235 8.03 4.59 -9.00
CA ALA A 235 6.60 4.49 -9.26
C ALA A 235 5.74 4.72 -8.01
N ASP A 236 6.24 4.35 -6.82
CA ASP A 236 5.55 4.58 -5.56
C ASP A 236 5.53 6.07 -5.21
N ALA A 237 6.66 6.76 -5.36
CA ALA A 237 6.73 8.20 -5.15
C ALA A 237 5.84 8.97 -6.14
N GLN A 238 5.83 8.57 -7.43
CA GLN A 238 4.93 9.16 -8.43
C GLN A 238 3.44 9.01 -8.03
N SER A 239 3.05 7.82 -7.59
CA SER A 239 1.68 7.54 -7.18
C SER A 239 1.30 8.24 -5.88
N ASN A 240 2.18 8.25 -4.88
CA ASN A 240 1.94 8.93 -3.61
C ASN A 240 1.82 10.46 -3.80
N ARG A 241 2.66 11.02 -4.70
CA ARG A 241 2.56 12.42 -5.11
C ARG A 241 1.22 12.73 -5.77
N ALA A 242 0.78 11.87 -6.70
CA ALA A 242 -0.51 12.02 -7.38
C ALA A 242 -1.68 12.04 -6.39
N LEU A 243 -1.72 11.09 -5.46
CA LEU A 243 -2.76 11.03 -4.42
C LEU A 243 -2.71 12.27 -3.51
N SER A 244 -1.52 12.77 -3.17
CA SER A 244 -1.39 14.00 -2.37
C SER A 244 -1.93 15.22 -3.10
N LEU A 245 -1.63 15.37 -4.39
CA LEU A 245 -2.17 16.47 -5.22
C LEU A 245 -3.69 16.39 -5.32
N LEU A 246 -4.25 15.21 -5.56
CA LEU A 246 -5.70 15.00 -5.58
C LEU A 246 -6.35 15.37 -4.24
N THR A 247 -5.72 15.00 -3.12
CA THR A 247 -6.22 15.34 -1.77
C THR A 247 -6.20 16.85 -1.51
N LEU A 248 -5.20 17.56 -2.04
CA LEU A 248 -5.10 19.02 -1.97
C LEU A 248 -6.10 19.73 -2.91
N GLY A 249 -6.81 19.00 -3.79
CA GLY A 249 -7.73 19.57 -4.76
C GLY A 249 -7.07 20.00 -6.08
N GLU A 250 -5.77 19.74 -6.24
CA GLU A 250 -5.00 19.98 -7.47
C GLU A 250 -5.36 18.92 -8.52
N LEU A 251 -6.65 18.86 -8.91
CA LEU A 251 -7.20 17.76 -9.69
C LEU A 251 -6.53 17.59 -11.06
N PRO A 252 -6.27 18.64 -11.89
CA PRO A 252 -5.66 18.45 -13.21
C PRO A 252 -4.27 17.80 -13.15
N GLU A 253 -3.40 18.35 -12.29
CA GLU A 253 -2.05 17.80 -12.11
C GLU A 253 -2.07 16.44 -11.40
N GLY A 254 -2.98 16.26 -10.45
CA GLY A 254 -3.21 15.03 -9.73
C GLY A 254 -3.62 13.88 -10.67
N PHE A 255 -4.63 14.08 -11.52
CA PHE A 255 -5.07 13.06 -12.49
C PHE A 255 -4.01 12.76 -13.55
N LYS A 256 -3.27 13.77 -14.00
CA LYS A 256 -2.13 13.55 -14.89
C LYS A 256 -1.05 12.69 -14.25
N ALA A 257 -0.67 12.98 -13.01
CA ALA A 257 0.30 12.20 -12.25
C ALA A 257 -0.24 10.80 -11.91
N TYR A 258 -1.56 10.63 -11.76
CA TYR A 258 -2.20 9.38 -11.39
C TYR A 258 -2.05 8.27 -12.44
N GLU A 259 -1.74 8.61 -13.68
CA GLU A 259 -1.40 7.62 -14.71
C GLU A 259 -0.12 6.81 -14.37
N ALA A 260 0.71 7.29 -13.45
CA ALA A 260 1.85 6.53 -12.93
C ALA A 260 1.45 5.25 -12.16
N ARG A 261 0.18 5.12 -11.74
CA ARG A 261 -0.34 3.93 -11.06
C ARG A 261 -0.06 2.63 -11.82
N TRP A 262 -0.03 2.70 -13.14
CA TRP A 262 0.27 1.55 -14.01
C TRP A 262 1.70 1.03 -13.93
N LYS A 263 2.62 1.78 -13.30
CA LYS A 263 4.02 1.39 -13.11
C LYS A 263 4.25 0.73 -11.75
N ARG A 264 3.27 0.77 -10.85
CA ARG A 264 3.40 0.14 -9.53
C ARG A 264 3.34 -1.38 -9.63
N THR A 265 4.12 -2.04 -8.78
CA THR A 265 4.03 -3.49 -8.57
C THR A 265 2.60 -3.88 -8.18
N GLY A 266 2.06 -4.94 -8.78
CA GLY A 266 0.68 -5.39 -8.58
C GLY A 266 -0.35 -4.69 -9.47
N MET A 267 -0.20 -3.39 -9.79
CA MET A 267 -1.06 -2.73 -10.79
C MET A 267 -0.60 -3.01 -12.22
N ALA A 268 0.70 -3.08 -12.45
CA ALA A 268 1.25 -3.45 -13.76
C ALA A 268 0.74 -4.84 -14.23
N ASP A 269 0.65 -5.79 -13.29
CA ASP A 269 0.18 -7.15 -13.56
C ASP A 269 -1.32 -7.23 -13.83
N THR A 270 -2.10 -6.25 -13.35
CA THR A 270 -3.54 -6.16 -13.60
C THR A 270 -3.88 -5.46 -14.91
N ARG A 271 -2.90 -4.77 -15.52
CA ARG A 271 -3.08 -4.06 -16.79
C ARG A 271 -3.31 -5.07 -17.91
N ARG A 272 -4.54 -5.12 -18.39
CA ARG A 272 -4.88 -5.95 -19.53
C ARG A 272 -4.33 -5.38 -20.82
N SER A 273 -3.97 -6.28 -21.73
CA SER A 273 -3.65 -5.90 -23.10
C SER A 273 -4.95 -5.83 -23.92
N TYR A 274 -5.29 -4.65 -24.38
CA TYR A 274 -6.42 -4.42 -25.26
C TYR A 274 -5.92 -4.27 -26.71
N SER A 275 -6.66 -4.83 -27.67
CA SER A 275 -6.28 -4.83 -29.08
C SER A 275 -6.43 -3.48 -29.77
N LYS A 276 -7.13 -2.54 -29.14
CA LYS A 276 -7.41 -1.20 -29.69
C LYS A 276 -6.69 -0.13 -28.91
N PRO A 277 -6.45 1.06 -29.52
CA PRO A 277 -5.70 2.15 -28.86
C PRO A 277 -6.35 2.64 -27.58
N LEU A 278 -5.49 3.04 -26.62
CA LEU A 278 -5.90 3.81 -25.46
C LEU A 278 -6.28 5.23 -25.90
N TRP A 279 -7.38 5.75 -25.36
CA TRP A 279 -7.81 7.14 -25.55
C TRP A 279 -7.77 7.88 -24.21
N LEU A 280 -7.09 9.02 -24.22
CA LEU A 280 -6.96 9.91 -23.05
C LEU A 280 -7.39 11.36 -23.37
N GLY A 281 -8.31 11.51 -24.35
CA GLY A 281 -8.86 12.83 -24.67
C GLY A 281 -8.17 13.52 -25.84
N GLU A 282 -7.33 12.83 -26.62
CA GLU A 282 -6.51 13.46 -27.69
C GLU A 282 -7.35 13.94 -28.87
N PHE A 283 -8.51 13.34 -29.10
CA PHE A 283 -9.40 13.68 -30.22
C PHE A 283 -10.88 13.41 -29.87
N PRO A 284 -11.84 14.05 -30.58
CA PRO A 284 -13.27 13.79 -30.39
C PRO A 284 -13.64 12.35 -30.74
N LEU A 285 -14.54 11.75 -29.94
CA LEU A 285 -14.93 10.34 -30.13
C LEU A 285 -15.85 10.12 -31.35
N GLY A 286 -16.67 11.12 -31.69
CA GLY A 286 -17.63 10.97 -32.79
C GLY A 286 -18.44 9.68 -32.67
N ASN A 287 -18.68 8.98 -33.80
CA ASN A 287 -19.42 7.70 -33.81
C ASN A 287 -18.59 6.47 -33.38
N LYS A 288 -17.52 6.65 -32.58
CA LYS A 288 -16.65 5.57 -32.12
C LYS A 288 -17.30 4.79 -30.99
N THR A 289 -17.01 3.48 -30.96
CA THR A 289 -17.32 2.64 -29.80
C THR A 289 -16.14 2.65 -28.84
N ILE A 290 -16.35 3.12 -27.61
CA ILE A 290 -15.33 3.15 -26.56
C ILE A 290 -15.63 2.12 -25.49
N LEU A 291 -14.62 1.30 -25.16
CA LEU A 291 -14.65 0.36 -24.05
C LEU A 291 -14.08 1.05 -22.80
N LEU A 292 -14.92 1.23 -21.80
CA LEU A 292 -14.50 1.72 -20.48
C LEU A 292 -14.28 0.53 -19.54
N THR A 293 -13.11 0.46 -18.92
CA THR A 293 -12.70 -0.72 -18.17
C THR A 293 -12.51 -0.42 -16.69
N ALA A 294 -13.06 -1.24 -15.83
CA ALA A 294 -12.82 -1.17 -14.39
C ALA A 294 -11.45 -1.77 -14.06
N GLU A 295 -10.61 -1.00 -13.37
CA GLU A 295 -9.27 -1.45 -12.95
C GLU A 295 -9.07 -1.46 -11.42
N GLN A 296 -9.94 -0.81 -10.67
CA GLN A 296 -9.83 -0.62 -9.21
C GLN A 296 -11.01 -1.25 -8.47
N GLY A 297 -11.33 -0.72 -7.29
CA GLY A 297 -12.42 -1.20 -6.44
C GLY A 297 -13.82 -0.92 -7.01
N LEU A 298 -14.84 -1.50 -6.38
CA LEU A 298 -16.26 -1.29 -6.75
C LEU A 298 -16.65 0.20 -6.62
N GLY A 299 -16.15 0.89 -5.58
CA GLY A 299 -16.42 2.32 -5.37
C GLY A 299 -15.88 3.20 -6.49
N ASP A 300 -14.66 2.90 -6.97
CA ASP A 300 -14.04 3.62 -8.10
C ASP A 300 -14.86 3.43 -9.37
N THR A 301 -15.27 2.20 -9.63
CA THR A 301 -16.10 1.87 -10.81
C THR A 301 -17.44 2.60 -10.77
N ILE A 302 -18.11 2.62 -9.62
CA ILE A 302 -19.36 3.36 -9.42
C ILE A 302 -19.12 4.85 -9.65
N GLN A 303 -18.09 5.43 -9.01
CA GLN A 303 -17.82 6.86 -9.11
C GLN A 303 -17.56 7.30 -10.55
N PHE A 304 -16.67 6.59 -11.25
CA PHE A 304 -16.25 7.01 -12.59
C PHE A 304 -17.22 6.59 -13.69
N ALA A 305 -18.20 5.72 -13.43
CA ALA A 305 -19.30 5.43 -14.35
C ALA A 305 -20.11 6.68 -14.72
N ARG A 306 -20.08 7.76 -13.87
CA ARG A 306 -20.69 9.07 -14.16
C ARG A 306 -20.23 9.74 -15.44
N TYR A 307 -19.07 9.33 -15.96
CA TYR A 307 -18.54 9.87 -17.22
C TYR A 307 -19.16 9.20 -18.45
N ALA A 308 -19.76 8.01 -18.32
CA ALA A 308 -20.38 7.33 -19.46
C ALA A 308 -21.48 8.14 -20.17
N PRO A 309 -22.43 8.78 -19.46
CA PRO A 309 -23.41 9.66 -20.11
C PRO A 309 -22.78 10.84 -20.85
N ILE A 310 -21.67 11.37 -20.37
CA ILE A 310 -20.97 12.51 -21.00
C ILE A 310 -20.38 12.07 -22.34
N LEU A 311 -19.72 10.92 -22.38
CA LEU A 311 -19.17 10.35 -23.61
C LEU A 311 -20.25 9.98 -24.60
N ALA A 312 -21.38 9.45 -24.13
CA ALA A 312 -22.54 9.15 -24.98
C ALA A 312 -23.13 10.42 -25.62
N ARG A 313 -23.31 11.50 -24.84
CA ARG A 313 -23.76 12.80 -25.36
C ARG A 313 -22.74 13.43 -26.33
N ALA A 314 -21.46 13.10 -26.21
CA ALA A 314 -20.43 13.46 -27.19
C ALA A 314 -20.41 12.58 -28.44
N GLY A 315 -21.41 11.69 -28.60
CA GLY A 315 -21.60 10.85 -29.77
C GLY A 315 -20.91 9.49 -29.74
N ALA A 316 -20.31 9.09 -28.63
CA ALA A 316 -19.69 7.78 -28.49
C ALA A 316 -20.74 6.69 -28.19
N LYS A 317 -20.48 5.47 -28.67
CA LYS A 317 -21.16 4.25 -28.17
C LYS A 317 -20.33 3.73 -27.00
N VAL A 318 -20.93 3.70 -25.82
CA VAL A 318 -20.20 3.34 -24.58
C VAL A 318 -20.44 1.87 -24.24
N VAL A 319 -19.36 1.13 -24.11
CA VAL A 319 -19.33 -0.24 -23.57
C VAL A 319 -18.63 -0.22 -22.23
N LEU A 320 -19.22 -0.83 -21.21
CA LEU A 320 -18.59 -0.98 -19.90
C LEU A 320 -18.10 -2.42 -19.70
N GLU A 321 -16.86 -2.60 -19.26
CA GLU A 321 -16.35 -3.84 -18.68
C GLU A 321 -16.13 -3.62 -17.18
N VAL A 322 -16.91 -4.32 -16.34
CA VAL A 322 -16.97 -4.07 -14.89
C VAL A 322 -16.80 -5.35 -14.07
N GLN A 323 -16.66 -5.21 -12.75
CA GLN A 323 -16.72 -6.36 -11.85
C GLN A 323 -18.10 -7.03 -11.95
N PRO A 324 -18.19 -8.37 -11.78
CA PRO A 324 -19.46 -9.10 -11.88
C PRO A 324 -20.57 -8.53 -10.99
N GLU A 325 -20.22 -8.08 -9.78
CA GLU A 325 -21.13 -7.53 -8.77
C GLU A 325 -21.79 -6.22 -9.22
N LEU A 326 -21.22 -5.53 -10.20
CA LEU A 326 -21.70 -4.24 -10.69
C LEU A 326 -22.45 -4.35 -12.03
N LYS A 327 -22.38 -5.50 -12.73
CA LYS A 327 -22.91 -5.63 -14.08
C LYS A 327 -24.40 -5.25 -14.17
N THR A 328 -25.23 -5.83 -13.31
CA THR A 328 -26.67 -5.56 -13.29
C THR A 328 -26.96 -4.08 -13.06
N LEU A 329 -26.31 -3.49 -12.06
CA LEU A 329 -26.50 -2.09 -11.67
C LEU A 329 -26.09 -1.13 -12.78
N LEU A 330 -24.89 -1.33 -13.36
CA LEU A 330 -24.31 -0.40 -14.34
C LEU A 330 -24.85 -0.58 -15.75
N SER A 331 -25.57 -1.68 -16.03
CA SER A 331 -26.28 -1.86 -17.30
C SER A 331 -27.38 -0.81 -17.53
N GLY A 332 -27.89 -0.21 -16.45
CA GLY A 332 -28.92 0.85 -16.50
C GLY A 332 -28.39 2.27 -16.63
N VAL A 333 -27.06 2.48 -16.73
CA VAL A 333 -26.48 3.81 -16.86
C VAL A 333 -26.84 4.43 -18.21
N GLU A 334 -27.31 5.68 -18.22
CA GLU A 334 -27.67 6.41 -19.44
C GLU A 334 -26.51 6.41 -20.45
N GLY A 335 -26.82 6.05 -21.69
CA GLY A 335 -25.87 6.05 -22.80
C GLY A 335 -24.95 4.82 -22.87
N VAL A 336 -25.02 3.89 -21.92
CA VAL A 336 -24.32 2.60 -22.00
C VAL A 336 -25.05 1.68 -22.98
N THR A 337 -24.36 1.27 -24.03
CA THR A 337 -24.92 0.40 -25.08
C THR A 337 -24.73 -1.08 -24.75
N ALA A 338 -23.71 -1.44 -23.97
CA ALA A 338 -23.48 -2.78 -23.46
C ALA A 338 -22.67 -2.72 -22.16
N CYS A 339 -23.00 -3.61 -21.22
CA CYS A 339 -22.27 -3.80 -19.98
C CYS A 339 -21.92 -5.28 -19.84
N VAL A 340 -20.63 -5.60 -19.76
CA VAL A 340 -20.11 -6.95 -19.63
C VAL A 340 -19.35 -7.11 -18.32
N ALA A 341 -19.47 -8.30 -17.73
CA ALA A 341 -18.64 -8.62 -16.57
C ALA A 341 -17.21 -8.95 -17.00
N ARG A 342 -16.26 -8.66 -16.12
CA ARG A 342 -14.86 -9.03 -16.32
C ARG A 342 -14.74 -10.54 -16.57
N GLY A 343 -14.13 -10.91 -17.71
CA GLY A 343 -13.99 -12.30 -18.15
C GLY A 343 -15.02 -12.75 -19.19
N GLU A 344 -16.09 -11.99 -19.41
CA GLU A 344 -17.02 -12.23 -20.52
C GLU A 344 -16.43 -11.76 -21.86
N PRO A 345 -16.92 -12.29 -23.01
CA PRO A 345 -16.52 -11.81 -24.33
C PRO A 345 -16.85 -10.32 -24.51
N LEU A 346 -15.86 -9.56 -24.98
CA LEU A 346 -16.04 -8.15 -25.27
C LEU A 346 -16.75 -7.95 -26.62
N PRO A 347 -17.76 -7.08 -26.70
CA PRO A 347 -18.31 -6.66 -27.99
C PRO A 347 -17.25 -5.86 -28.78
N PRO A 348 -17.44 -5.69 -30.11
CA PRO A 348 -16.54 -4.87 -30.92
C PRO A 348 -16.42 -3.44 -30.37
N TYR A 349 -15.20 -2.91 -30.33
CA TYR A 349 -14.89 -1.55 -29.89
C TYR A 349 -13.74 -0.96 -30.73
N ASP A 350 -13.65 0.36 -30.80
CA ASP A 350 -12.63 1.12 -31.54
C ASP A 350 -11.49 1.60 -30.66
N LEU A 351 -11.80 1.96 -29.41
CA LEU A 351 -10.91 2.56 -28.43
C LEU A 351 -11.17 1.98 -27.05
N HIS A 352 -10.22 2.09 -26.14
CA HIS A 352 -10.46 1.75 -24.73
C HIS A 352 -9.93 2.84 -23.80
N THR A 353 -10.51 2.93 -22.60
CA THR A 353 -10.06 3.82 -21.53
C THR A 353 -10.37 3.19 -20.18
N PRO A 354 -9.39 3.09 -19.27
CA PRO A 354 -9.65 2.76 -17.86
C PRO A 354 -10.53 3.85 -17.23
N LEU A 355 -11.50 3.45 -16.42
CA LEU A 355 -12.43 4.37 -15.78
C LEU A 355 -11.71 5.45 -14.96
N GLY A 356 -10.65 5.10 -14.20
CA GLY A 356 -9.86 6.04 -13.43
C GLY A 356 -9.01 7.03 -14.27
N SER A 357 -8.92 6.84 -15.60
CA SER A 357 -8.26 7.78 -16.52
C SER A 357 -9.23 8.78 -17.16
N LEU A 358 -10.55 8.60 -16.99
CA LEU A 358 -11.56 9.50 -17.56
C LEU A 358 -11.48 10.94 -17.04
N PRO A 359 -11.18 11.20 -15.74
CA PRO A 359 -10.98 12.55 -15.27
C PRO A 359 -9.86 13.29 -16.01
N LEU A 360 -8.76 12.60 -16.32
CA LEU A 360 -7.68 13.16 -17.15
C LEU A 360 -8.17 13.41 -18.58
N ALA A 361 -8.78 12.39 -19.22
CA ALA A 361 -9.26 12.48 -20.60
C ALA A 361 -10.26 13.62 -20.83
N LEU A 362 -11.10 13.88 -19.84
CA LEU A 362 -12.14 14.92 -19.87
C LEU A 362 -11.73 16.21 -19.13
N LYS A 363 -10.45 16.33 -18.76
CA LYS A 363 -9.85 17.52 -18.12
C LYS A 363 -10.66 17.99 -16.90
N THR A 364 -11.01 17.04 -16.04
CA THR A 364 -11.79 17.32 -14.82
C THR A 364 -10.98 18.16 -13.84
N ASP A 365 -11.58 19.27 -13.42
CA ASP A 365 -11.12 20.15 -12.35
C ASP A 365 -12.24 20.40 -11.32
N ALA A 366 -11.97 21.23 -10.31
CA ALA A 366 -12.94 21.50 -9.25
C ALA A 366 -14.24 22.18 -9.73
N THR A 367 -14.23 22.82 -10.91
CA THR A 367 -15.37 23.57 -11.45
C THR A 367 -16.25 22.73 -12.37
N ASN A 368 -15.74 21.62 -12.89
CA ASN A 368 -16.41 20.80 -13.90
C ASN A 368 -16.59 19.32 -13.49
N ILE A 369 -16.47 18.99 -12.20
CA ILE A 369 -16.85 17.66 -11.71
C ILE A 369 -18.26 17.35 -12.21
N PRO A 370 -18.49 16.19 -12.89
CA PRO A 370 -19.81 15.88 -13.42
C PRO A 370 -20.87 15.80 -12.32
N ALA A 371 -21.80 16.77 -12.32
CA ALA A 371 -22.83 16.94 -11.29
C ALA A 371 -24.19 16.30 -11.64
N GLY A 372 -24.28 15.62 -12.80
CA GLY A 372 -25.52 14.94 -13.22
C GLY A 372 -25.82 13.72 -12.34
N ILE A 373 -26.46 13.93 -11.20
CA ILE A 373 -26.93 12.91 -10.27
C ILE A 373 -28.44 13.04 -10.06
N PRO A 374 -29.18 11.92 -9.86
CA PRO A 374 -28.67 10.55 -9.90
C PRO A 374 -28.28 10.08 -11.31
N TYR A 375 -27.17 9.33 -11.42
CA TYR A 375 -26.80 8.61 -12.62
C TYR A 375 -26.97 7.09 -12.48
N LEU A 376 -27.35 6.63 -11.27
CA LEU A 376 -27.75 5.26 -10.97
C LEU A 376 -29.14 5.24 -10.35
N GLN A 377 -29.89 4.18 -10.64
CA GLN A 377 -31.20 3.92 -10.07
C GLN A 377 -31.30 2.45 -9.65
N ALA A 378 -32.06 2.20 -8.58
CA ALA A 378 -32.35 0.84 -8.19
C ALA A 378 -33.42 0.22 -9.09
N ASP A 379 -33.30 -1.06 -9.34
CA ASP A 379 -34.27 -1.84 -10.12
C ASP A 379 -35.61 -1.92 -9.35
N PRO A 380 -36.75 -1.51 -9.96
CA PRO A 380 -38.06 -1.56 -9.31
C PRO A 380 -38.46 -2.95 -8.81
N ALA A 381 -38.14 -4.02 -9.53
CA ALA A 381 -38.44 -5.38 -9.10
C ALA A 381 -37.64 -5.78 -7.84
N ARG A 382 -36.40 -5.32 -7.74
CA ARG A 382 -35.59 -5.52 -6.52
C ARG A 382 -36.09 -4.67 -5.35
N ILE A 383 -36.52 -3.44 -5.62
CA ILE A 383 -37.16 -2.59 -4.59
C ILE A 383 -38.39 -3.30 -4.01
N GLU A 384 -39.29 -3.84 -4.85
CA GLU A 384 -40.47 -4.57 -4.42
C GLU A 384 -40.12 -5.78 -3.54
N LYS A 385 -39.14 -6.59 -3.97
CA LYS A 385 -38.62 -7.72 -3.19
C LYS A 385 -38.13 -7.29 -1.80
N TRP A 386 -37.34 -6.23 -1.70
CA TRP A 386 -36.80 -5.74 -0.45
C TRP A 386 -37.83 -4.99 0.40
N GLN A 387 -38.82 -4.33 -0.23
CA GLN A 387 -39.95 -3.70 0.45
C GLN A 387 -40.75 -4.70 1.28
N ALA A 388 -40.94 -5.93 0.79
CA ALA A 388 -41.61 -7.00 1.53
C ALA A 388 -40.89 -7.32 2.86
N LYS A 389 -39.56 -7.19 2.89
CA LYS A 389 -38.74 -7.46 4.08
C LYS A 389 -38.57 -6.27 5.01
N LEU A 390 -38.44 -5.06 4.45
CA LEU A 390 -38.07 -3.85 5.18
C LEU A 390 -39.23 -2.88 5.40
N GLY A 391 -40.32 -3.04 4.66
CA GLY A 391 -41.44 -2.07 4.63
C GLY A 391 -42.21 -1.95 5.94
N ALA A 392 -42.18 -2.99 6.78
CA ALA A 392 -42.86 -3.00 8.11
C ALA A 392 -42.02 -2.44 9.25
N LEU A 393 -40.74 -2.04 8.98
CA LEU A 393 -39.87 -1.49 10.01
C LEU A 393 -40.37 -0.12 10.47
N PRO A 394 -40.49 0.11 11.79
CA PRO A 394 -41.02 1.37 12.34
C PRO A 394 -39.98 2.50 12.25
N GLY A 395 -40.45 3.74 12.26
CA GLY A 395 -39.60 4.93 12.31
C GLY A 395 -38.74 5.17 11.07
N LYS A 396 -37.66 5.92 11.23
CA LYS A 396 -36.69 6.20 10.15
C LYS A 396 -35.82 4.98 9.88
N ARG A 397 -35.67 4.60 8.63
CA ARG A 397 -34.80 3.50 8.21
C ARG A 397 -33.40 4.01 7.86
N VAL A 398 -32.40 3.53 8.59
CA VAL A 398 -30.99 3.91 8.41
C VAL A 398 -30.21 2.68 7.97
N ALA A 399 -29.79 2.64 6.69
CA ALA A 399 -28.85 1.62 6.25
C ALA A 399 -27.43 1.94 6.73
N PHE A 400 -26.70 0.97 7.28
CA PHE A 400 -25.37 1.24 7.82
C PHE A 400 -24.34 0.14 7.54
N ALA A 401 -23.08 0.58 7.38
CA ALA A 401 -21.90 -0.27 7.26
C ALA A 401 -20.71 0.40 7.97
N TRP A 402 -19.93 -0.38 8.73
CA TRP A 402 -18.87 0.15 9.59
C TRP A 402 -17.47 -0.33 9.25
N ALA A 403 -17.36 -1.25 8.32
CA ALA A 403 -16.07 -1.82 7.93
C ALA A 403 -16.00 -2.06 6.42
N GLY A 404 -14.80 -1.89 5.87
CA GLY A 404 -14.48 -2.25 4.49
C GLY A 404 -14.01 -3.71 4.38
N GLN A 405 -13.37 -4.05 3.24
CA GLN A 405 -12.71 -5.34 3.07
C GLN A 405 -11.45 -5.40 3.93
N ALA A 406 -11.27 -6.50 4.67
CA ALA A 406 -10.15 -6.67 5.61
C ALA A 406 -8.76 -6.66 4.94
N ASN A 407 -8.66 -7.06 3.68
CA ASN A 407 -7.41 -7.05 2.90
C ASN A 407 -7.05 -5.69 2.30
N HIS A 408 -7.88 -4.66 2.49
CA HIS A 408 -7.58 -3.33 1.98
C HIS A 408 -6.47 -2.67 2.80
N ALA A 409 -5.46 -2.10 2.14
CA ALA A 409 -4.26 -1.54 2.80
C ALA A 409 -4.55 -0.50 3.91
N ASN A 410 -5.63 0.30 3.76
CA ASN A 410 -6.05 1.31 4.75
C ASN A 410 -7.24 0.85 5.60
N ASP A 411 -7.55 -0.44 5.64
CA ASP A 411 -8.73 -0.93 6.33
C ASP A 411 -8.73 -0.62 7.83
N ARG A 412 -7.58 -0.80 8.47
CA ARG A 412 -7.38 -0.51 9.90
C ARG A 412 -7.74 0.92 10.30
N ASN A 413 -7.52 1.90 9.42
CA ASN A 413 -7.77 3.30 9.73
C ASN A 413 -9.22 3.71 9.44
N ARG A 414 -9.87 3.09 8.43
CA ARG A 414 -11.22 3.46 7.98
C ARG A 414 -12.35 2.62 8.59
N SER A 415 -12.05 1.40 9.05
CA SER A 415 -13.03 0.53 9.69
C SER A 415 -13.17 0.86 11.18
N ILE A 416 -14.37 0.72 11.71
CA ILE A 416 -14.72 1.05 13.10
C ILE A 416 -15.01 -0.26 13.84
N ASP A 417 -14.53 -0.36 15.08
CA ASP A 417 -14.94 -1.46 15.96
C ASP A 417 -16.45 -1.33 16.26
N PHE A 418 -17.20 -2.40 16.04
CA PHE A 418 -18.65 -2.42 16.22
C PHE A 418 -19.08 -1.95 17.61
N LYS A 419 -18.31 -2.25 18.65
CA LYS A 419 -18.60 -1.82 20.03
C LYS A 419 -18.73 -0.30 20.17
N LEU A 420 -17.97 0.46 19.37
CA LEU A 420 -18.07 1.92 19.38
C LEU A 420 -19.39 2.43 18.78
N LEU A 421 -20.07 1.60 17.96
CA LEU A 421 -21.35 1.97 17.33
C LEU A 421 -22.56 1.74 18.23
N GLU A 422 -22.44 0.97 19.29
CA GLU A 422 -23.56 0.65 20.19
C GLU A 422 -24.28 1.91 20.69
N GLN A 423 -23.55 2.99 20.94
CA GLN A 423 -24.13 4.28 21.32
C GLN A 423 -25.03 4.92 20.24
N LEU A 424 -24.82 4.59 18.96
CA LEU A 424 -25.70 5.04 17.86
C LEU A 424 -26.94 4.17 17.79
N LEU A 425 -26.78 2.85 17.96
CA LEU A 425 -27.84 1.87 17.87
C LEU A 425 -28.84 1.98 19.04
N ALA A 426 -28.47 2.66 20.13
CA ALA A 426 -29.32 2.92 21.26
C ALA A 426 -30.31 4.08 21.06
N LEU A 427 -30.33 4.74 19.89
CA LEU A 427 -31.26 5.83 19.61
C LEU A 427 -32.65 5.30 19.25
N ASP A 428 -33.67 5.88 19.89
CA ASP A 428 -35.08 5.58 19.63
C ASP A 428 -35.53 6.19 18.28
N GLY A 429 -36.63 5.64 17.74
CA GLY A 429 -37.24 6.15 16.50
C GLY A 429 -36.51 5.75 15.20
N ILE A 430 -35.47 4.95 15.32
CA ILE A 430 -34.67 4.48 14.17
C ILE A 430 -34.70 2.96 14.06
N SER A 431 -35.00 2.48 12.86
CA SER A 431 -34.78 1.10 12.45
C SER A 431 -33.48 1.03 11.64
N PHE A 432 -32.47 0.39 12.19
CA PHE A 432 -31.19 0.22 11.52
C PHE A 432 -31.22 -1.01 10.61
N VAL A 433 -30.72 -0.86 9.38
CA VAL A 433 -30.59 -1.94 8.41
C VAL A 433 -29.09 -2.17 8.17
N SER A 434 -28.55 -3.25 8.77
CA SER A 434 -27.14 -3.58 8.57
C SER A 434 -26.92 -4.20 7.21
N ILE A 435 -26.18 -3.48 6.34
CA ILE A 435 -25.75 -3.94 5.01
C ILE A 435 -24.31 -4.42 5.01
N GLN A 436 -23.69 -4.61 6.18
CA GLN A 436 -22.35 -5.15 6.33
C GLN A 436 -22.32 -6.60 5.89
N ARG A 437 -21.57 -6.91 4.82
CA ARG A 437 -21.48 -8.27 4.27
C ARG A 437 -20.53 -9.17 5.05
N GLU A 438 -19.35 -8.65 5.38
CA GLU A 438 -18.32 -9.37 6.13
C GLU A 438 -18.37 -8.93 7.61
N LEU A 439 -18.82 -9.81 8.47
CA LEU A 439 -18.84 -9.60 9.92
C LEU A 439 -17.50 -10.08 10.50
N ARG A 440 -16.94 -9.32 11.43
CA ARG A 440 -15.63 -9.58 12.03
C ARG A 440 -15.76 -9.99 13.49
N GLY A 441 -14.92 -10.94 13.91
CA GLY A 441 -14.83 -11.34 15.30
C GLY A 441 -16.20 -11.61 15.93
N GLN A 442 -16.62 -10.74 16.84
CA GLN A 442 -17.89 -10.86 17.59
C GLN A 442 -19.04 -10.04 16.98
N ASP A 443 -18.84 -9.33 15.86
CA ASP A 443 -19.85 -8.42 15.27
C ASP A 443 -21.23 -9.09 15.12
N GLY A 444 -21.25 -10.34 14.61
CA GLY A 444 -22.48 -11.08 14.41
C GLY A 444 -23.26 -11.37 15.71
N ALA A 445 -22.55 -11.68 16.78
CA ALA A 445 -23.14 -11.89 18.09
C ALA A 445 -23.66 -10.56 18.68
N LEU A 446 -22.87 -9.49 18.57
CA LEU A 446 -23.25 -8.17 19.07
C LEU A 446 -24.48 -7.61 18.36
N LEU A 447 -24.60 -7.79 17.04
CA LEU A 447 -25.79 -7.38 16.29
C LEU A 447 -27.08 -7.98 16.82
N THR A 448 -27.07 -9.22 17.34
CA THR A 448 -28.27 -9.90 17.84
C THR A 448 -28.83 -9.29 19.13
N PHE A 449 -28.03 -8.51 19.86
CA PHE A 449 -28.50 -7.82 21.07
C PHE A 449 -29.31 -6.55 20.76
N HIS A 450 -29.29 -6.06 19.54
CA HIS A 450 -30.00 -4.84 19.13
C HIS A 450 -31.26 -5.17 18.35
N THR A 451 -32.43 -5.13 19.04
CA THR A 451 -33.73 -5.47 18.46
C THR A 451 -34.22 -4.52 17.37
N ASN A 452 -33.66 -3.31 17.30
CA ASN A 452 -33.93 -2.32 16.25
C ASN A 452 -32.95 -2.43 15.05
N VAL A 453 -32.11 -3.48 15.02
CA VAL A 453 -31.20 -3.75 13.90
C VAL A 453 -31.68 -4.95 13.10
N THR A 454 -31.87 -4.75 11.81
CA THR A 454 -32.18 -5.81 10.84
C THR A 454 -30.93 -6.11 9.99
N PRO A 455 -30.23 -7.23 10.21
CA PRO A 455 -29.09 -7.60 9.38
C PRO A 455 -29.56 -8.17 8.04
N VAL A 456 -29.09 -7.59 6.94
CA VAL A 456 -29.41 -8.05 5.58
C VAL A 456 -28.14 -8.31 4.74
N GLY A 457 -26.97 -8.08 5.28
CA GLY A 457 -25.71 -8.15 4.55
C GLY A 457 -25.45 -9.49 3.85
N SER A 458 -25.83 -10.62 4.50
CA SER A 458 -25.72 -11.97 3.92
C SER A 458 -26.71 -12.24 2.79
N ASP A 459 -27.79 -11.48 2.68
CA ASP A 459 -28.85 -11.69 1.68
C ASP A 459 -28.64 -10.84 0.43
N LEU A 460 -27.64 -9.96 0.45
CA LEU A 460 -27.25 -9.11 -0.69
C LEU A 460 -26.44 -9.94 -1.68
N ASN A 461 -27.00 -10.22 -2.85
CA ASN A 461 -26.32 -11.01 -3.88
C ASN A 461 -25.30 -10.17 -4.67
N ASP A 462 -25.66 -8.92 -5.00
CA ASP A 462 -24.86 -7.99 -5.79
C ASP A 462 -25.11 -6.53 -5.37
N MET A 463 -24.47 -5.57 -6.04
CA MET A 463 -24.67 -4.15 -5.76
C MET A 463 -26.03 -3.61 -6.19
N ALA A 464 -26.79 -4.32 -7.03
CA ALA A 464 -28.17 -3.95 -7.35
C ALA A 464 -29.15 -4.28 -6.22
N ASP A 465 -28.92 -5.37 -5.45
CA ASP A 465 -29.64 -5.61 -4.19
C ASP A 465 -29.31 -4.51 -3.15
N THR A 466 -28.04 -4.14 -3.02
CA THR A 466 -27.63 -3.03 -2.16
C THR A 466 -28.35 -1.73 -2.56
N ALA A 467 -28.39 -1.40 -3.86
CA ALA A 467 -29.11 -0.23 -4.37
C ALA A 467 -30.58 -0.22 -3.98
N ALA A 468 -31.26 -1.37 -4.05
CA ALA A 468 -32.66 -1.48 -3.65
C ALA A 468 -32.86 -1.23 -2.15
N VAL A 469 -31.97 -1.75 -1.29
CA VAL A 469 -32.01 -1.47 0.16
C VAL A 469 -31.76 0.03 0.41
N LEU A 470 -30.78 0.65 -0.25
CA LEU A 470 -30.53 2.08 -0.10
C LEU A 470 -31.70 2.94 -0.61
N ALA A 471 -32.39 2.52 -1.66
CA ALA A 471 -33.61 3.20 -2.15
C ALA A 471 -34.74 3.22 -1.12
N LEU A 472 -34.82 2.18 -0.30
CA LEU A 472 -35.81 2.05 0.77
C LEU A 472 -35.38 2.69 2.11
N SER A 473 -34.16 3.21 2.19
CA SER A 473 -33.62 3.83 3.40
C SER A 473 -33.76 5.35 3.37
N ASP A 474 -34.06 5.98 4.50
CA ASP A 474 -34.15 7.43 4.62
C ASP A 474 -32.77 8.07 4.73
N LEU A 475 -31.79 7.33 5.26
CA LEU A 475 -30.40 7.74 5.40
C LEU A 475 -29.46 6.54 5.23
N VAL A 476 -28.28 6.78 4.71
CA VAL A 476 -27.19 5.80 4.63
C VAL A 476 -26.04 6.28 5.51
N ILE A 477 -25.55 5.47 6.42
CA ILE A 477 -24.36 5.76 7.24
C ILE A 477 -23.29 4.70 6.91
N SER A 478 -22.13 5.13 6.47
CA SER A 478 -21.05 4.18 6.15
C SER A 478 -19.67 4.79 6.40
N VAL A 479 -18.70 3.93 6.67
CA VAL A 479 -17.30 4.28 6.45
C VAL A 479 -17.03 4.39 4.95
N ASP A 480 -15.85 4.90 4.59
CA ASP A 480 -15.43 5.06 3.18
C ASP A 480 -15.35 3.72 2.44
N THR A 481 -16.46 3.34 1.80
CA THR A 481 -16.62 2.09 1.03
C THR A 481 -17.45 2.33 -0.22
N SER A 482 -17.61 1.28 -1.06
CA SER A 482 -18.45 1.33 -2.27
C SER A 482 -19.93 1.72 -1.98
N VAL A 483 -20.40 1.50 -0.76
CA VAL A 483 -21.77 1.86 -0.32
C VAL A 483 -22.00 3.36 -0.42
N VAL A 484 -21.03 4.17 0.00
CA VAL A 484 -21.14 5.64 -0.05
C VAL A 484 -21.17 6.14 -1.49
N HIS A 485 -20.33 5.56 -2.34
CA HIS A 485 -20.34 5.90 -3.76
C HIS A 485 -21.65 5.54 -4.43
N LEU A 486 -22.24 4.40 -4.04
CA LEU A 486 -23.55 3.99 -4.51
C LEU A 486 -24.66 4.96 -4.04
N ALA A 487 -24.70 5.27 -2.75
CA ALA A 487 -25.65 6.22 -2.20
C ALA A 487 -25.57 7.59 -2.89
N GLY A 488 -24.35 8.11 -3.06
CA GLY A 488 -24.10 9.35 -3.77
C GLY A 488 -24.51 9.31 -5.24
N ALA A 489 -24.23 8.22 -5.95
CA ALA A 489 -24.61 8.01 -7.35
C ALA A 489 -26.13 7.95 -7.55
N MET A 490 -26.87 7.50 -6.55
CA MET A 490 -28.33 7.43 -6.51
C MET A 490 -29.00 8.68 -5.93
N ALA A 491 -28.26 9.72 -5.61
CA ALA A 491 -28.74 10.93 -4.90
C ALA A 491 -29.41 10.63 -3.54
N ARG A 492 -29.00 9.55 -2.85
CA ARG A 492 -29.53 9.24 -1.53
C ARG A 492 -28.78 10.03 -0.45
N PRO A 493 -29.47 10.56 0.58
CA PRO A 493 -28.82 11.15 1.73
C PRO A 493 -27.84 10.15 2.35
N ALA A 494 -26.56 10.55 2.51
CA ALA A 494 -25.56 9.69 3.09
C ALA A 494 -24.59 10.44 3.99
N TRP A 495 -24.22 9.82 5.10
CA TRP A 495 -23.24 10.32 6.06
C TRP A 495 -22.05 9.39 6.08
N VAL A 496 -20.86 9.96 5.87
CA VAL A 496 -19.63 9.19 5.74
C VAL A 496 -18.76 9.44 6.96
N MET A 497 -18.41 8.36 7.63
CA MET A 497 -17.44 8.36 8.71
C MET A 497 -16.05 8.23 8.11
N LEU A 498 -15.21 9.24 8.28
CA LEU A 498 -13.89 9.34 7.68
C LEU A 498 -12.77 9.25 8.70
N PRO A 499 -11.69 8.50 8.39
CA PRO A 499 -10.48 8.52 9.20
C PRO A 499 -9.84 9.92 9.17
N PHE A 500 -8.89 10.17 10.07
CA PHE A 500 -8.15 11.43 10.15
C PHE A 500 -7.48 11.78 8.82
N ALA A 501 -6.81 10.82 8.18
CA ALA A 501 -6.26 10.94 6.83
C ALA A 501 -7.19 10.23 5.83
N PRO A 502 -8.15 10.95 5.21
CA PRO A 502 -9.16 10.36 4.34
C PRO A 502 -8.60 10.08 2.93
N ASP A 503 -9.40 9.37 2.14
CA ASP A 503 -9.17 9.29 0.68
C ASP A 503 -9.33 10.67 0.03
N TRP A 504 -8.59 10.90 -1.05
CA TRP A 504 -8.54 12.18 -1.77
C TRP A 504 -9.90 12.74 -2.20
N ARG A 505 -10.87 11.87 -2.43
CA ARG A 505 -12.24 12.22 -2.87
C ARG A 505 -12.99 13.08 -1.87
N TRP A 506 -12.63 12.93 -0.62
CA TRP A 506 -13.34 13.58 0.48
C TRP A 506 -12.73 14.92 0.89
N GLY A 507 -11.54 15.25 0.36
CA GLY A 507 -10.82 16.46 0.76
C GLY A 507 -10.46 16.47 2.24
N LEU A 508 -10.01 17.61 2.77
CA LEU A 508 -9.44 17.68 4.13
C LEU A 508 -10.36 18.33 5.17
N THR A 509 -11.11 19.35 4.81
CA THR A 509 -11.75 20.25 5.78
C THR A 509 -13.27 20.37 5.63
N SER A 510 -13.82 20.20 4.42
CA SER A 510 -15.25 20.34 4.17
C SER A 510 -16.08 19.25 4.87
N GLU A 511 -17.25 19.61 5.35
CA GLU A 511 -18.29 18.67 5.75
C GLU A 511 -19.13 18.14 4.56
N ASN A 512 -18.95 18.68 3.37
CA ASN A 512 -19.66 18.29 2.15
C ASN A 512 -18.70 17.72 1.12
N SER A 513 -19.20 16.80 0.31
CA SER A 513 -18.45 16.21 -0.79
C SER A 513 -18.61 17.02 -2.07
N ALA A 514 -17.49 17.34 -2.75
CA ALA A 514 -17.52 17.91 -4.08
C ALA A 514 -18.05 16.95 -5.15
N TRP A 515 -17.94 15.63 -4.89
CA TRP A 515 -18.39 14.59 -5.82
C TRP A 515 -19.86 14.21 -5.66
N TYR A 516 -20.43 14.40 -4.46
CA TYR A 516 -21.78 13.98 -4.11
C TYR A 516 -22.44 14.99 -3.17
N PRO A 517 -23.23 15.93 -3.69
CA PRO A 517 -23.82 17.01 -2.89
C PRO A 517 -24.71 16.58 -1.70
N GLN A 518 -25.26 15.34 -1.76
CA GLN A 518 -26.12 14.79 -0.71
C GLN A 518 -25.32 14.06 0.40
N VAL A 519 -24.00 14.04 0.29
CA VAL A 519 -23.14 13.34 1.24
C VAL A 519 -22.57 14.32 2.26
N ARG A 520 -22.81 14.06 3.54
CA ARG A 520 -22.20 14.76 4.67
C ARG A 520 -21.05 13.93 5.27
N LEU A 521 -19.97 14.61 5.65
CA LEU A 521 -18.71 14.00 6.07
C LEU A 521 -18.50 14.21 7.58
N PHE A 522 -18.29 13.10 8.31
CA PHE A 522 -17.97 13.07 9.73
C PHE A 522 -16.53 12.56 9.89
N ARG A 523 -15.65 13.44 10.34
CA ARG A 523 -14.20 13.20 10.35
C ARG A 523 -13.67 12.93 11.74
N GLN A 524 -12.70 12.03 11.86
CA GLN A 524 -11.86 11.98 13.06
C GLN A 524 -11.11 13.30 13.23
N PRO A 525 -11.15 13.93 14.42
CA PRO A 525 -10.40 15.15 14.69
C PRO A 525 -8.89 14.91 14.85
N SER A 526 -8.50 13.70 15.23
CA SER A 526 -7.13 13.23 15.32
C SER A 526 -7.04 11.75 14.97
N LEU A 527 -5.82 11.27 14.72
CA LEU A 527 -5.59 9.89 14.30
C LEU A 527 -6.13 8.88 15.33
N GLY A 528 -7.08 8.05 14.91
CA GLY A 528 -7.71 7.01 15.73
C GLY A 528 -8.84 7.47 16.63
N ASP A 529 -9.16 8.76 16.66
CA ASP A 529 -10.24 9.30 17.51
C ASP A 529 -11.63 9.09 16.90
N TRP A 530 -12.05 7.83 16.79
CA TRP A 530 -13.41 7.48 16.42
C TRP A 530 -14.46 7.91 17.46
N PRO A 531 -14.19 7.88 18.78
CA PRO A 531 -15.19 8.31 19.78
C PRO A 531 -15.69 9.73 19.54
N SER A 532 -14.83 10.71 19.27
CA SER A 532 -15.24 12.09 19.00
C SER A 532 -16.05 12.21 17.70
N ALA A 533 -15.62 11.52 16.62
CA ALA A 533 -16.36 11.52 15.35
C ALA A 533 -17.76 10.89 15.52
N LEU A 534 -17.87 9.81 16.27
CA LEU A 534 -19.14 9.12 16.55
C LEU A 534 -20.06 9.93 17.48
N ALA A 535 -19.52 10.68 18.43
CA ALA A 535 -20.30 11.60 19.26
C ALA A 535 -20.97 12.70 18.42
N HIS A 536 -20.21 13.28 17.46
CA HIS A 536 -20.75 14.25 16.51
C HIS A 536 -21.83 13.63 15.61
N LEU A 537 -21.56 12.41 15.07
CA LEU A 537 -22.54 11.66 14.27
C LEU A 537 -23.82 11.37 15.07
N ARG A 538 -23.67 10.94 16.34
CA ARG A 538 -24.79 10.63 17.23
C ARG A 538 -25.70 11.84 17.47
N ALA A 539 -25.12 13.01 17.72
CA ALA A 539 -25.89 14.25 17.88
C ALA A 539 -26.71 14.56 16.61
N ALA A 540 -26.09 14.52 15.44
CA ALA A 540 -26.78 14.75 14.16
C ALA A 540 -27.87 13.68 13.91
N LEU A 541 -27.64 12.43 14.31
CA LEU A 541 -28.61 11.35 14.13
C LEU A 541 -29.81 11.46 15.07
N ALA A 542 -29.61 11.96 16.29
CA ALA A 542 -30.71 12.27 17.22
C ALA A 542 -31.59 13.39 16.66
N ASP A 543 -31.01 14.45 16.10
CA ASP A 543 -31.76 15.53 15.41
C ASP A 543 -32.54 15.00 14.21
N PHE A 544 -31.93 14.09 13.43
CA PHE A 544 -32.58 13.45 12.28
C PHE A 544 -33.76 12.58 12.69
N ALA A 545 -33.67 11.88 13.81
CA ALA A 545 -34.76 11.07 14.38
C ALA A 545 -35.90 11.94 14.92
N GLY A 546 -35.60 13.06 15.61
CA GLY A 546 -36.56 13.97 16.19
C GLY A 546 -37.35 14.84 15.21
N ASN A 547 -36.88 14.99 13.97
CA ASN A 547 -37.55 15.71 12.89
C ASN A 547 -38.50 14.78 12.06
N ALA A 548 -39.10 13.79 12.69
CA ALA A 548 -40.01 12.82 12.08
C ALA A 548 -41.50 13.19 12.28
#